data_743d42c350db4ccd9bb4fbbed474be3d
#
_entry.id   743d42c350db4ccd9bb4fbbed474be3d
#
_cell.length_a   1.000
_cell.length_b   1.000
_cell.length_c   1.000
_cell.angle_alpha   90.00
_cell.angle_beta   90.00
_cell.angle_gamma   90.00
#
_symmetry.space_group_name_H-M   'P 1'
#
loop_
_entity.id
_entity.type
_entity.pdbx_description
1 polymer ?
#
loop_
_entity_poly.entity_id
_entity_poly.type
_entity_poly.pdbx_seq_one_letter_code
_entity_poly.pdbx_strand_id
1 'polypeptide(L)'
;KIMAMPLRRHVQVPVAYMSKDELTQVLAHPDPTTPAGRRDAVMLSVLYDTGARAQELIDLNAHDVRLTTPAQVRLLGKGRKVRVVPLMDATARPLRDHLRENDLDRPERGHLPLFQNRQGGRLSRSGLRYLLHCHVQAARSTVPGFTQKISPHSMRHTKGMHLLQSGVSLEMIRDFLGHVDVK
;
A
#
# COMPACT_ATOMS: atom_id res chain seq x y z
N LYS A 1 -36.59 6.04 38.02
CA LYS A 1 -36.40 4.90 37.08
C LYS A 1 -35.38 5.37 36.05
N ILE A 2 -34.13 4.96 36.20
CA ILE A 2 -33.06 5.19 35.20
C ILE A 2 -33.23 4.11 34.15
N MET A 3 -33.62 4.53 32.95
CA MET A 3 -33.72 3.65 31.78
C MET A 3 -32.30 3.35 31.29
N ALA A 4 -31.87 2.09 31.44
CA ALA A 4 -30.60 1.63 30.87
C ALA A 4 -30.67 1.64 29.34
N MET A 5 -29.88 2.51 28.72
CA MET A 5 -29.68 2.49 27.26
C MET A 5 -28.97 1.20 26.87
N PRO A 6 -29.51 0.42 25.93
CA PRO A 6 -28.84 -0.79 25.45
C PRO A 6 -27.56 -0.39 24.72
N LEU A 7 -26.43 -0.90 25.18
CA LEU A 7 -25.14 -0.83 24.50
C LEU A 7 -25.31 -1.42 23.08
N ARG A 8 -25.20 -0.58 22.06
CA ARG A 8 -25.12 -1.04 20.67
C ARG A 8 -23.88 -1.92 20.54
N ARG A 9 -24.08 -3.22 20.42
CA ARG A 9 -23.03 -4.13 19.98
C ARG A 9 -22.60 -3.68 18.58
N HIS A 10 -21.40 -3.09 18.46
CA HIS A 10 -20.76 -2.90 17.18
C HIS A 10 -20.51 -4.29 16.58
N VAL A 11 -21.34 -4.70 15.63
CA VAL A 11 -21.01 -5.83 14.77
C VAL A 11 -19.79 -5.39 13.98
N GLN A 12 -18.62 -5.88 14.37
CA GLN A 12 -17.40 -5.69 13.58
C GLN A 12 -17.57 -6.52 12.30
N VAL A 13 -17.88 -5.84 11.20
CA VAL A 13 -17.82 -6.46 9.88
C VAL A 13 -16.36 -6.82 9.63
N PRO A 14 -16.04 -8.11 9.37
CA PRO A 14 -14.67 -8.52 9.10
C PRO A 14 -14.12 -7.68 7.95
N VAL A 15 -12.96 -7.05 8.14
CA VAL A 15 -12.30 -6.31 7.06
C VAL A 15 -11.85 -7.33 6.04
N ALA A 16 -12.31 -7.17 4.79
CA ALA A 16 -11.91 -8.05 3.70
C ALA A 16 -10.40 -7.99 3.47
N TYR A 17 -9.78 -9.15 3.26
CA TYR A 17 -8.37 -9.26 2.85
C TYR A 17 -8.26 -10.25 1.69
N MET A 18 -7.22 -10.14 0.91
CA MET A 18 -6.95 -11.00 -0.24
C MET A 18 -6.13 -12.22 0.17
N SER A 19 -6.38 -13.35 -0.47
CA SER A 19 -5.46 -14.49 -0.48
C SER A 19 -4.16 -14.11 -1.21
N LYS A 20 -3.13 -14.97 -1.11
CA LYS A 20 -1.87 -14.75 -1.86
C LYS A 20 -2.08 -14.79 -3.36
N ASP A 21 -2.97 -15.67 -3.85
CA ASP A 21 -3.27 -15.80 -5.29
C ASP A 21 -4.03 -14.58 -5.80
N GLU A 22 -5.05 -14.12 -5.07
CA GLU A 22 -5.79 -12.89 -5.40
C GLU A 22 -4.87 -11.67 -5.45
N LEU A 23 -4.00 -11.52 -4.46
CA LEU A 23 -3.01 -10.44 -4.44
C LEU A 23 -2.05 -10.52 -5.62
N THR A 24 -1.54 -11.71 -5.92
CA THR A 24 -0.61 -11.93 -7.05
C THR A 24 -1.24 -11.49 -8.36
N GLN A 25 -2.51 -11.83 -8.59
CA GLN A 25 -3.22 -11.43 -9.80
C GLN A 25 -3.45 -9.91 -9.86
N VAL A 26 -3.78 -9.28 -8.72
CA VAL A 26 -3.94 -7.81 -8.67
C VAL A 26 -2.61 -7.10 -8.96
N LEU A 27 -1.50 -7.58 -8.42
CA LEU A 27 -0.17 -6.99 -8.64
C LEU A 27 0.37 -7.24 -10.06
N ALA A 28 0.00 -8.35 -10.69
CA ALA A 28 0.41 -8.71 -12.05
C ALA A 28 -0.45 -8.06 -13.13
N HIS A 29 -1.64 -7.52 -12.80
CA HIS A 29 -2.58 -7.01 -13.78
C HIS A 29 -2.11 -5.73 -14.52
N PRO A 30 -1.40 -4.76 -13.89
CA PRO A 30 -0.95 -3.57 -14.60
C PRO A 30 -0.09 -3.91 -15.81
N ASP A 31 -0.41 -3.32 -16.98
CA ASP A 31 0.29 -3.57 -18.24
C ASP A 31 1.74 -3.04 -18.21
N PRO A 32 2.77 -3.90 -18.20
CA PRO A 32 4.16 -3.49 -18.11
C PRO A 32 4.67 -2.75 -19.35
N THR A 33 3.95 -2.83 -20.48
CA THR A 33 4.36 -2.18 -21.74
C THR A 33 4.09 -0.68 -21.71
N THR A 34 3.18 -0.21 -20.83
CA THR A 34 2.83 1.20 -20.70
C THR A 34 3.51 1.87 -19.50
N PRO A 35 3.91 3.15 -19.60
CA PRO A 35 4.46 3.88 -18.45
C PRO A 35 3.49 3.96 -17.26
N ALA A 36 2.18 4.09 -17.53
CA ALA A 36 1.15 4.11 -16.49
C ALA A 36 1.04 2.75 -15.79
N GLY A 37 1.06 1.66 -16.53
CA GLY A 37 1.00 0.32 -15.97
C GLY A 37 2.24 -0.01 -15.13
N ARG A 38 3.45 0.33 -15.61
CA ARG A 38 4.69 0.15 -14.80
C ARG A 38 4.63 0.94 -13.51
N ARG A 39 4.18 2.22 -13.55
CA ARG A 39 3.95 3.03 -12.34
C ARG A 39 2.95 2.35 -11.40
N ASP A 40 1.83 1.86 -11.92
CA ASP A 40 0.76 1.25 -11.11
C ASP A 40 1.23 -0.05 -10.46
N ALA A 41 1.96 -0.90 -11.18
CA ALA A 41 2.55 -2.13 -10.65
C ALA A 41 3.46 -1.84 -9.46
N VAL A 42 4.38 -0.88 -9.60
CA VAL A 42 5.31 -0.47 -8.53
C VAL A 42 4.54 0.14 -7.36
N MET A 43 3.57 1.01 -7.63
CA MET A 43 2.76 1.67 -6.62
C MET A 43 1.97 0.67 -5.76
N LEU A 44 1.32 -0.31 -6.40
CA LEU A 44 0.57 -1.35 -5.70
C LEU A 44 1.49 -2.28 -4.90
N SER A 45 2.67 -2.61 -5.44
CA SER A 45 3.68 -3.41 -4.75
C SER A 45 4.21 -2.69 -3.50
N VAL A 46 4.52 -1.40 -3.60
CA VAL A 46 4.95 -0.58 -2.44
C VAL A 46 3.82 -0.46 -1.42
N LEU A 47 2.57 -0.23 -1.86
CA LEU A 47 1.41 -0.15 -0.96
C LEU A 47 1.24 -1.42 -0.13
N TYR A 48 1.32 -2.60 -0.78
CA TYR A 48 1.22 -3.87 -0.10
C TYR A 48 2.45 -4.16 0.77
N ASP A 49 3.65 -4.03 0.21
CA ASP A 49 4.88 -4.45 0.88
C ASP A 49 5.12 -3.67 2.17
N THR A 50 4.87 -2.36 2.15
CA THR A 50 5.01 -1.48 3.32
C THR A 50 3.80 -1.47 4.25
N GLY A 51 2.65 -1.96 3.82
CA GLY A 51 1.38 -1.81 4.53
C GLY A 51 1.02 -0.34 4.80
N ALA A 52 1.44 0.58 3.92
CA ALA A 52 1.20 2.01 4.07
C ALA A 52 -0.30 2.35 4.07
N ARG A 53 -0.66 3.42 4.78
CA ARG A 53 -1.97 4.05 4.59
C ARG A 53 -2.00 4.78 3.24
N ALA A 54 -3.20 4.95 2.67
CA ALA A 54 -3.35 5.64 1.39
C ALA A 54 -2.63 7.00 1.37
N GLN A 55 -2.78 7.80 2.43
CA GLN A 55 -2.13 9.10 2.51
C GLN A 55 -0.61 9.00 2.65
N GLU A 56 -0.12 8.04 3.43
CA GLU A 56 1.31 7.81 3.59
C GLU A 56 1.98 7.46 2.24
N LEU A 57 1.33 6.63 1.42
CA LEU A 57 1.80 6.30 0.08
C LEU A 57 1.79 7.51 -0.86
N ILE A 58 0.70 8.28 -0.85
CA ILE A 58 0.52 9.46 -1.70
C ILE A 58 1.55 10.55 -1.34
N ASP A 59 1.86 10.70 -0.06
CA ASP A 59 2.78 11.73 0.44
C ASP A 59 4.25 11.39 0.22
N LEU A 60 4.59 10.15 -0.20
CA LEU A 60 5.96 9.77 -0.51
C LEU A 60 6.56 10.66 -1.60
N ASN A 61 7.76 11.11 -1.33
CA ASN A 61 8.64 11.75 -2.29
C ASN A 61 9.79 10.79 -2.66
N ALA A 62 10.51 11.09 -3.73
CA ALA A 62 11.60 10.24 -4.17
C ALA A 62 12.70 10.10 -3.09
N HIS A 63 13.01 11.14 -2.31
CA HIS A 63 14.00 11.10 -1.22
C HIS A 63 13.58 10.24 -0.02
N ASP A 64 12.29 9.83 0.08
CA ASP A 64 11.83 8.94 1.13
C ASP A 64 12.19 7.46 0.87
N VAL A 65 12.75 7.18 -0.31
CA VAL A 65 13.17 5.85 -0.73
C VAL A 65 14.68 5.73 -0.68
N ARG A 66 15.18 4.70 0.01
CA ARG A 66 16.58 4.29 -0.03
C ARG A 66 16.67 2.88 -0.61
N LEU A 67 17.35 2.71 -1.74
CA LEU A 67 17.48 1.44 -2.46
C LEU A 67 18.87 0.78 -2.33
N THR A 68 19.73 1.32 -1.45
CA THR A 68 20.93 0.63 -0.97
C THR A 68 20.52 -0.45 0.03
N THR A 69 21.29 -1.55 0.10
CA THR A 69 20.99 -2.68 0.99
C THR A 69 21.15 -2.31 2.48
N PRO A 70 20.16 -2.55 3.32
CA PRO A 70 18.81 -3.00 3.00
C PRO A 70 17.94 -1.88 2.40
N ALA A 71 17.19 -2.22 1.34
CA ALA A 71 16.26 -1.28 0.72
C ALA A 71 15.11 -0.96 1.68
N GLN A 72 14.71 0.32 1.76
CA GLN A 72 13.70 0.77 2.71
C GLN A 72 12.97 2.03 2.27
N VAL A 73 11.79 2.25 2.83
CA VAL A 73 10.96 3.44 2.64
C VAL A 73 10.68 4.09 3.99
N ARG A 74 10.78 5.41 4.03
CA ARG A 74 10.44 6.25 5.18
C ARG A 74 9.00 6.75 5.03
N LEU A 75 8.11 6.32 5.91
CA LEU A 75 6.70 6.69 5.91
C LEU A 75 6.42 7.70 7.04
N LEU A 76 5.69 8.78 6.70
CA LEU A 76 5.22 9.77 7.65
C LEU A 76 3.77 9.50 8.03
N GLY A 77 3.54 9.02 9.24
CA GLY A 77 2.23 8.65 9.75
C GLY A 77 1.50 9.78 10.49
N LYS A 78 0.35 9.44 11.05
CA LYS A 78 -0.46 10.37 11.87
C LYS A 78 0.37 10.92 13.04
N GLY A 79 0.24 12.22 13.30
CA GLY A 79 0.99 12.90 14.36
C GLY A 79 2.48 13.11 14.02
N ARG A 80 2.81 13.12 12.72
CA ARG A 80 4.20 13.28 12.21
C ARG A 80 5.17 12.19 12.70
N LYS A 81 4.65 11.04 13.12
CA LYS A 81 5.50 9.90 13.49
C LYS A 81 6.08 9.27 12.24
N VAL A 82 7.39 9.16 12.21
CA VAL A 82 8.14 8.52 11.12
C VAL A 82 8.35 7.06 11.45
N ARG A 83 8.14 6.17 10.48
CA ARG A 83 8.60 4.79 10.52
C ARG A 83 9.36 4.45 9.25
N VAL A 84 10.35 3.60 9.39
CA VAL A 84 11.14 3.07 8.27
C VAL A 84 10.74 1.63 8.08
N VAL A 85 10.37 1.29 6.86
CA VAL A 85 9.88 -0.05 6.51
C VAL A 85 10.83 -0.65 5.47
N PRO A 86 11.37 -1.87 5.69
CA PRO A 86 12.17 -2.55 4.70
C PRO A 86 11.33 -2.93 3.49
N LEU A 87 11.93 -2.91 2.31
CA LEU A 87 11.33 -3.39 1.07
C LEU A 87 11.90 -4.76 0.70
N MET A 88 11.03 -5.61 0.19
CA MET A 88 11.46 -6.86 -0.45
C MET A 88 12.16 -6.56 -1.78
N ASP A 89 13.12 -7.40 -2.17
CA ASP A 89 13.86 -7.25 -3.44
C ASP A 89 12.92 -7.22 -4.66
N ALA A 90 11.85 -8.00 -4.62
CA ALA A 90 10.82 -8.01 -5.66
C ALA A 90 10.11 -6.66 -5.84
N THR A 91 10.07 -5.83 -4.79
CA THR A 91 9.53 -4.47 -4.83
C THR A 91 10.62 -3.44 -5.12
N ALA A 92 11.81 -3.63 -4.55
CA ALA A 92 12.92 -2.67 -4.66
C ALA A 92 13.49 -2.57 -6.09
N ARG A 93 13.54 -3.68 -6.83
CA ARG A 93 14.05 -3.70 -8.21
C ARG A 93 13.17 -2.85 -9.15
N PRO A 94 11.86 -3.13 -9.32
CA PRO A 94 11.01 -2.32 -10.19
C PRO A 94 10.86 -0.88 -9.69
N LEU A 95 10.98 -0.63 -8.39
CA LEU A 95 10.99 0.73 -7.86
C LEU A 95 12.24 1.51 -8.29
N ARG A 96 13.41 0.85 -8.38
CA ARG A 96 14.64 1.47 -8.92
C ARG A 96 14.46 1.87 -10.38
N ASP A 97 13.86 1.00 -11.18
CA ASP A 97 13.60 1.29 -12.58
C ASP A 97 12.60 2.43 -12.73
N HIS A 98 11.55 2.45 -11.90
CA HIS A 98 10.60 3.56 -11.85
C HIS A 98 11.26 4.92 -11.51
N LEU A 99 12.18 4.94 -10.54
CA LEU A 99 12.91 6.17 -10.21
C LEU A 99 13.73 6.66 -11.41
N ARG A 100 14.43 5.76 -12.11
CA ARG A 100 15.26 6.09 -13.30
C ARG A 100 14.40 6.56 -14.47
N GLU A 101 13.35 5.84 -14.80
CA GLU A 101 12.43 6.18 -15.90
C GLU A 101 11.79 7.56 -15.76
N ASN A 102 11.64 8.05 -14.53
CA ASN A 102 11.02 9.35 -14.24
C ASN A 102 12.04 10.40 -13.78
N ASP A 103 13.36 10.12 -13.91
CA ASP A 103 14.44 10.98 -13.44
C ASP A 103 14.34 11.34 -11.93
N LEU A 104 13.71 10.50 -11.12
CA LEU A 104 13.50 10.73 -9.69
C LEU A 104 14.70 10.28 -8.84
N ASP A 105 15.68 9.62 -9.42
CA ASP A 105 16.95 9.22 -8.79
C ASP A 105 17.96 10.36 -8.69
N ARG A 106 17.68 11.52 -9.29
CA ARG A 106 18.50 12.72 -9.21
C ARG A 106 18.26 13.45 -7.89
N PRO A 107 19.32 13.87 -7.16
CA PRO A 107 19.16 14.55 -5.87
C PRO A 107 18.27 15.79 -5.92
N GLU A 108 18.34 16.58 -7.01
CA GLU A 108 17.55 17.79 -7.21
C GLU A 108 16.05 17.53 -7.29
N ARG A 109 15.68 16.31 -7.70
CA ARG A 109 14.30 15.88 -7.87
C ARG A 109 13.77 15.05 -6.70
N GLY A 110 14.58 14.85 -5.66
CA GLY A 110 14.20 14.09 -4.48
C GLY A 110 12.93 14.57 -3.77
N HIS A 111 12.60 15.86 -3.90
CA HIS A 111 11.40 16.47 -3.32
C HIS A 111 10.11 16.19 -4.14
N LEU A 112 10.24 15.66 -5.36
CA LEU A 112 9.07 15.36 -6.21
C LEU A 112 8.31 14.14 -5.71
N PRO A 113 6.97 14.07 -5.97
CA PRO A 113 6.16 12.91 -5.63
C PRO A 113 6.71 11.64 -6.24
N LEU A 114 6.82 10.57 -5.43
CA LEU A 114 7.27 9.27 -5.91
C LEU A 114 6.33 8.71 -6.99
N PHE A 115 5.02 8.85 -6.79
CA PHE A 115 4.00 8.44 -7.75
C PHE A 115 3.23 9.66 -8.25
N GLN A 116 3.38 9.93 -9.54
CA GLN A 116 2.80 11.10 -10.19
C GLN A 116 1.52 10.74 -10.96
N ASN A 117 0.58 11.68 -11.03
CA ASN A 117 -0.56 11.62 -11.93
C ASN A 117 -0.14 11.98 -13.36
N ARG A 118 -1.10 11.95 -14.31
CA ARG A 118 -0.82 12.27 -15.73
C ARG A 118 -0.30 13.69 -15.99
N GLN A 119 -0.53 14.61 -15.03
CA GLN A 119 -0.08 16.01 -15.12
C GLN A 119 1.25 16.23 -14.39
N GLY A 120 1.93 15.18 -13.92
CA GLY A 120 3.18 15.27 -13.17
C GLY A 120 3.01 15.67 -11.70
N GLY A 121 1.79 15.88 -11.23
CA GLY A 121 1.49 16.21 -9.84
C GLY A 121 1.26 14.98 -8.97
N ARG A 122 1.06 15.22 -7.68
CA ARG A 122 0.77 14.18 -6.69
C ARG A 122 -0.58 13.50 -6.97
N LEU A 123 -0.66 12.20 -6.73
CA LEU A 123 -1.92 11.46 -6.77
C LEU A 123 -2.87 11.94 -5.66
N SER A 124 -4.17 11.86 -5.92
CA SER A 124 -5.21 12.05 -4.90
C SER A 124 -5.61 10.71 -4.27
N ARG A 125 -6.27 10.75 -3.11
CA ARG A 125 -6.85 9.53 -2.50
C ARG A 125 -7.90 8.87 -3.40
N SER A 126 -8.70 9.66 -4.09
CA SER A 126 -9.68 9.16 -5.07
C SER A 126 -8.99 8.51 -6.26
N GLY A 127 -7.89 9.12 -6.76
CA GLY A 127 -7.08 8.56 -7.82
C GLY A 127 -6.47 7.20 -7.45
N LEU A 128 -5.82 7.09 -6.29
CA LEU A 128 -5.29 5.82 -5.80
C LEU A 128 -6.38 4.75 -5.65
N ARG A 129 -7.54 5.13 -5.08
CA ARG A 129 -8.68 4.21 -4.92
C ARG A 129 -9.20 3.74 -6.26
N TYR A 130 -9.32 4.63 -7.23
CA TYR A 130 -9.78 4.31 -8.58
C TYR A 130 -8.82 3.34 -9.27
N LEU A 131 -7.52 3.62 -9.27
CA LEU A 131 -6.50 2.75 -9.86
C LEU A 131 -6.55 1.34 -9.24
N LEU A 132 -6.53 1.25 -7.91
CA LEU A 132 -6.65 -0.04 -7.23
C LEU A 132 -7.95 -0.76 -7.61
N HIS A 133 -9.08 -0.05 -7.69
CA HIS A 133 -10.36 -0.62 -8.09
C HIS A 133 -10.30 -1.22 -9.50
N CYS A 134 -9.73 -0.52 -10.47
CA CYS A 134 -9.59 -1.01 -11.85
C CYS A 134 -8.79 -2.33 -11.89
N HIS A 135 -7.64 -2.39 -11.21
CA HIS A 135 -6.81 -3.59 -11.19
C HIS A 135 -7.47 -4.76 -10.44
N VAL A 136 -8.18 -4.49 -9.34
CA VAL A 136 -8.97 -5.51 -8.63
C VAL A 136 -10.11 -6.04 -9.49
N GLN A 137 -10.85 -5.18 -10.19
CA GLN A 137 -11.94 -5.61 -11.06
C GLN A 137 -11.44 -6.52 -12.18
N ALA A 138 -10.33 -6.17 -12.79
CA ALA A 138 -9.74 -6.98 -13.83
C ALA A 138 -9.21 -8.33 -13.30
N ALA A 139 -8.53 -8.35 -12.15
CA ALA A 139 -8.08 -9.60 -11.51
C ALA A 139 -9.23 -10.55 -11.15
N ARG A 140 -10.43 -10.04 -10.89
CA ARG A 140 -11.62 -10.87 -10.63
C ARG A 140 -12.03 -11.77 -11.80
N SER A 141 -11.75 -11.36 -13.03
CA SER A 141 -12.02 -12.19 -14.20
C SER A 141 -11.13 -13.43 -14.28
N THR A 142 -9.99 -13.40 -13.60
CA THR A 142 -8.99 -14.48 -13.63
C THR A 142 -8.99 -15.35 -12.38
N VAL A 143 -9.58 -14.88 -11.27
CA VAL A 143 -9.62 -15.60 -9.99
C VAL A 143 -11.06 -15.90 -9.59
N PRO A 144 -11.52 -17.17 -9.74
CA PRO A 144 -12.86 -17.57 -9.31
C PRO A 144 -13.09 -17.30 -7.82
N GLY A 145 -14.25 -16.74 -7.49
CA GLY A 145 -14.63 -16.47 -6.09
C GLY A 145 -14.05 -15.17 -5.49
N PHE A 146 -13.25 -14.41 -6.22
CA PHE A 146 -12.74 -13.12 -5.77
C PHE A 146 -13.85 -12.05 -5.80
N THR A 147 -14.60 -11.91 -4.72
CA THR A 147 -15.76 -11.00 -4.61
C THR A 147 -15.58 -9.87 -3.62
N GLN A 148 -14.56 -9.92 -2.74
CA GLN A 148 -14.37 -8.95 -1.68
C GLN A 148 -14.13 -7.54 -2.22
N LYS A 149 -14.66 -6.53 -1.51
CA LYS A 149 -14.37 -5.13 -1.82
C LYS A 149 -12.99 -4.76 -1.28
N ILE A 150 -12.06 -4.53 -2.20
CA ILE A 150 -10.69 -4.16 -1.86
C ILE A 150 -10.50 -2.64 -1.95
N SER A 151 -9.90 -2.09 -0.93
CA SER A 151 -9.53 -0.67 -0.78
C SER A 151 -8.07 -0.56 -0.36
N PRO A 152 -7.45 0.62 -0.36
CA PRO A 152 -6.12 0.79 0.22
C PRO A 152 -6.03 0.33 1.69
N HIS A 153 -7.12 0.43 2.45
CA HIS A 153 -7.19 -0.10 3.81
C HIS A 153 -7.18 -1.63 3.82
N SER A 154 -7.93 -2.27 2.92
CA SER A 154 -7.91 -3.72 2.76
C SER A 154 -6.53 -4.25 2.33
N MET A 155 -5.79 -3.53 1.47
CA MET A 155 -4.41 -3.86 1.10
C MET A 155 -3.50 -3.93 2.33
N ARG A 156 -3.60 -2.93 3.20
CA ARG A 156 -2.86 -2.89 4.46
C ARG A 156 -3.28 -4.03 5.41
N HIS A 157 -4.58 -4.31 5.50
CA HIS A 157 -5.08 -5.44 6.28
C HIS A 157 -4.59 -6.78 5.71
N THR A 158 -4.58 -6.93 4.38
CA THR A 158 -4.00 -8.10 3.68
C THR A 158 -2.54 -8.33 4.07
N LYS A 159 -1.71 -7.28 4.10
CA LYS A 159 -0.31 -7.39 4.56
C LYS A 159 -0.24 -7.89 6.01
N GLY A 160 -1.05 -7.31 6.90
CA GLY A 160 -1.10 -7.75 8.30
C GLY A 160 -1.50 -9.23 8.45
N MET A 161 -2.53 -9.66 7.72
CA MET A 161 -2.98 -11.06 7.73
C MET A 161 -1.93 -12.02 7.16
N HIS A 162 -1.24 -11.65 6.08
CA HIS A 162 -0.17 -12.48 5.51
C HIS A 162 1.03 -12.59 6.45
N LEU A 163 1.41 -11.52 7.16
CA LEU A 163 2.45 -11.58 8.20
C LEU A 163 2.03 -12.51 9.35
N LEU A 164 0.78 -12.41 9.81
CA LEU A 164 0.25 -13.29 10.86
C LEU A 164 0.28 -14.75 10.44
N GLN A 165 -0.17 -15.06 9.23
CA GLN A 165 -0.15 -16.41 8.65
C GLN A 165 1.27 -16.95 8.46
N SER A 166 2.27 -16.06 8.34
CA SER A 166 3.68 -16.41 8.28
C SER A 166 4.34 -16.56 9.66
N GLY A 167 3.56 -16.49 10.75
CA GLY A 167 4.04 -16.69 12.12
C GLY A 167 4.61 -15.44 12.80
N VAL A 168 4.46 -14.26 12.19
CA VAL A 168 4.91 -13.00 12.82
C VAL A 168 3.97 -12.63 13.97
N SER A 169 4.52 -12.27 15.13
CA SER A 169 3.72 -11.91 16.30
C SER A 169 2.86 -10.66 16.07
N LEU A 170 1.71 -10.58 16.74
CA LEU A 170 0.81 -9.43 16.64
C LEU A 170 1.49 -8.11 17.05
N GLU A 171 2.41 -8.15 18.01
CA GLU A 171 3.18 -6.98 18.45
C GLU A 171 4.07 -6.47 17.31
N MET A 172 4.83 -7.34 16.67
CA MET A 172 5.66 -6.98 15.54
C MET A 172 4.84 -6.46 14.36
N ILE A 173 3.68 -7.07 14.08
CA ILE A 173 2.77 -6.60 13.03
C ILE A 173 2.24 -5.21 13.36
N ARG A 174 1.85 -4.96 14.61
CA ARG A 174 1.39 -3.65 15.08
C ARG A 174 2.47 -2.58 14.89
N ASP A 175 3.70 -2.89 15.27
CA ASP A 175 4.84 -1.96 15.15
C ASP A 175 5.17 -1.71 13.67
N PHE A 176 5.23 -2.77 12.86
CA PHE A 176 5.44 -2.68 11.40
C PHE A 176 4.40 -1.77 10.74
N LEU A 177 3.15 -1.94 11.09
CA LEU A 177 2.05 -1.14 10.54
C LEU A 177 1.98 0.27 11.16
N GLY A 178 2.66 0.54 12.27
CA GLY A 178 2.59 1.83 12.96
C GLY A 178 1.20 2.10 13.53
N HIS A 179 0.64 1.12 14.24
CA HIS A 179 -0.55 1.33 15.05
C HIS A 179 -0.15 2.07 16.32
N VAL A 180 -0.63 3.30 16.47
CA VAL A 180 -0.56 4.01 17.73
C VAL A 180 -1.64 3.42 18.64
N ASP A 181 -1.29 2.97 19.83
CA ASP A 181 -2.27 2.55 20.82
C ASP A 181 -3.30 3.65 21.01
N VAL A 182 -4.55 3.34 20.69
CA VAL A 182 -5.68 4.10 21.21
C VAL A 182 -5.85 3.56 22.62
N LYS A 183 -5.39 4.36 23.61
CA LYS A 183 -5.75 4.14 25.01
C LYS A 183 -7.25 4.22 25.17
#